data_85ddd36ce4818ff7a44c90ea30f60145
#
_entry.id   85ddd36ce4818ff7a44c90ea30f60145
#
_cell.length_a   1.000
_cell.length_b   1.000
_cell.length_c   1.000
_cell.angle_alpha   90.00
_cell.angle_beta   90.00
_cell.angle_gamma   90.00
#
_symmetry.space_group_name_H-M   'P 1'
#
loop_
_entity.id
_entity.type
_entity.pdbx_description
1 polymer ?
#
loop_
_entity_poly.entity_id
_entity_poly.type
_entity_poly.pdbx_seq_one_letter_code
_entity_poly.pdbx_strand_id
1 'polypeptide(L)'
;MRQTKKRSKPQLIQAMVDAFKQPDIRSKLLFTLVILVIFRFIAHIAMPGIDKSAMEGLFEANPNMGLIDLISGGSLSKMSIVALGVYPYITATIIMQVLSPVIPKLQQLQKEGEAGRAKINQYTHWLTIPLAMLNAFGQLKILEAYDPPAVTFDVVLAGEGSLPTISMILAMTAGTMLLVWLGERITERGIGNGISMIIFAGIVTNVYPTFQRITAARAWPGMY
;
A
#
# COMPACT_ATOMS: atom_id res chain seq x y z
N MET A 1 -46.47 6.13 -39.04
CA MET A 1 -45.68 5.21 -38.18
C MET A 1 -44.72 6.01 -37.30
N ARG A 2 -45.05 6.24 -36.02
CA ARG A 2 -44.20 6.93 -35.05
C ARG A 2 -43.26 5.92 -34.45
N GLN A 3 -41.96 5.98 -34.81
CA GLN A 3 -40.91 5.24 -34.12
C GLN A 3 -40.71 5.85 -32.73
N THR A 4 -41.12 5.15 -31.71
CA THR A 4 -40.86 5.46 -30.33
C THR A 4 -39.35 5.28 -30.07
N LYS A 5 -38.61 6.38 -29.97
CA LYS A 5 -37.21 6.46 -29.61
C LYS A 5 -37.06 5.92 -28.18
N LYS A 6 -36.74 4.63 -28.02
CA LYS A 6 -36.33 4.04 -26.74
C LYS A 6 -35.17 4.87 -26.20
N ARG A 7 -35.36 5.58 -25.10
CA ARG A 7 -34.29 6.22 -24.35
C ARG A 7 -33.29 5.13 -23.96
N SER A 8 -32.17 5.02 -24.70
CA SER A 8 -31.08 4.15 -24.33
C SER A 8 -30.50 4.69 -23.01
N LYS A 9 -30.55 3.87 -21.97
CA LYS A 9 -29.74 4.12 -20.77
C LYS A 9 -28.31 4.37 -21.23
N PRO A 10 -27.52 5.25 -20.55
CA PRO A 10 -26.16 5.54 -20.96
C PRO A 10 -25.42 4.20 -21.18
N GLN A 11 -24.84 4.03 -22.35
CA GLN A 11 -24.21 2.75 -22.78
C GLN A 11 -23.23 2.20 -21.75
N LEU A 12 -22.56 3.08 -21.00
CA LEU A 12 -21.66 2.74 -19.90
C LEU A 12 -22.35 1.99 -18.75
N ILE A 13 -23.52 2.48 -18.29
CA ILE A 13 -24.26 1.84 -17.19
C ILE A 13 -24.78 0.46 -17.63
N GLN A 14 -25.22 0.35 -18.87
CA GLN A 14 -25.74 -0.91 -19.42
C GLN A 14 -24.60 -1.93 -19.59
N ALA A 15 -23.44 -1.50 -20.09
CA ALA A 15 -22.24 -2.33 -20.17
C ALA A 15 -21.74 -2.79 -18.79
N MET A 16 -21.78 -1.92 -17.77
CA MET A 16 -21.45 -2.31 -16.40
C MET A 16 -22.41 -3.37 -15.84
N VAL A 17 -23.72 -3.17 -16.00
CA VAL A 17 -24.73 -4.14 -15.53
C VAL A 17 -24.60 -5.48 -16.26
N ASP A 18 -24.31 -5.46 -17.55
CA ASP A 18 -24.15 -6.68 -18.36
C ASP A 18 -22.82 -7.39 -18.02
N ALA A 19 -21.75 -6.65 -17.68
CA ALA A 19 -20.52 -7.21 -17.16
C ALA A 19 -20.75 -7.94 -15.82
N PHE A 20 -21.55 -7.38 -14.91
CA PHE A 20 -21.89 -8.04 -13.64
C PHE A 20 -22.74 -9.31 -13.81
N LYS A 21 -23.42 -9.49 -14.94
CA LYS A 21 -24.20 -10.70 -15.23
C LYS A 21 -23.31 -11.87 -15.72
N GLN A 22 -22.11 -11.58 -16.20
CA GLN A 22 -21.19 -12.62 -16.66
C GLN A 22 -20.53 -13.33 -15.46
N PRO A 23 -20.66 -14.66 -15.31
CA PRO A 23 -20.15 -15.40 -14.15
C PRO A 23 -18.64 -15.26 -13.98
N ASP A 24 -17.88 -15.18 -15.08
CA ASP A 24 -16.42 -15.03 -15.05
C ASP A 24 -15.98 -13.67 -14.46
N ILE A 25 -16.65 -12.60 -14.85
CA ILE A 25 -16.35 -11.26 -14.35
C ILE A 25 -16.75 -11.14 -12.88
N ARG A 26 -17.89 -11.70 -12.53
CA ARG A 26 -18.37 -11.72 -11.15
C ARG A 26 -17.39 -12.48 -10.23
N SER A 27 -16.86 -13.62 -10.67
CA SER A 27 -15.87 -14.40 -9.92
C SER A 27 -14.58 -13.59 -9.68
N LYS A 28 -14.06 -12.92 -10.72
CA LYS A 28 -12.88 -12.07 -10.64
C LYS A 28 -13.08 -10.86 -9.72
N LEU A 29 -14.25 -10.21 -9.81
CA LEU A 29 -14.61 -9.10 -8.92
C LEU A 29 -14.68 -9.55 -7.46
N LEU A 30 -15.36 -10.66 -7.19
CA LEU A 30 -15.49 -11.21 -5.84
C LEU A 30 -14.12 -11.57 -5.28
N PHE A 31 -13.26 -12.22 -6.07
CA PHE A 31 -11.89 -12.55 -5.68
C PHE A 31 -11.08 -11.29 -5.31
N THR A 32 -11.13 -10.26 -6.16
CA THR A 32 -10.46 -8.98 -5.89
C THR A 32 -10.97 -8.36 -4.60
N LEU A 33 -12.29 -8.33 -4.39
CA LEU A 33 -12.90 -7.77 -3.18
C LEU A 33 -12.46 -8.54 -1.93
N VAL A 34 -12.46 -9.87 -1.97
CA VAL A 34 -12.00 -10.70 -0.83
C VAL A 34 -10.55 -10.39 -0.48
N ILE A 35 -9.65 -10.27 -1.46
CA ILE A 35 -8.25 -9.91 -1.19
C ILE A 35 -8.15 -8.50 -0.60
N LEU A 36 -8.92 -7.53 -1.09
CA LEU A 36 -8.94 -6.18 -0.52
C LEU A 36 -9.44 -6.15 0.93
N VAL A 37 -10.41 -7.00 1.28
CA VAL A 37 -10.87 -7.17 2.66
C VAL A 37 -9.75 -7.78 3.53
N ILE A 38 -9.05 -8.81 3.03
CA ILE A 38 -7.88 -9.40 3.73
C ILE A 38 -6.80 -8.35 3.94
N PHE A 39 -6.45 -7.57 2.90
CA PHE A 39 -5.52 -6.46 3.00
C PHE A 39 -5.93 -5.49 4.11
N ARG A 40 -7.21 -5.10 4.13
CA ARG A 40 -7.72 -4.16 5.12
C ARG A 40 -7.64 -4.72 6.55
N PHE A 41 -7.91 -6.00 6.72
CA PHE A 41 -7.75 -6.67 8.01
C PHE A 41 -6.29 -6.63 8.49
N ILE A 42 -5.33 -6.97 7.63
CA ILE A 42 -3.90 -6.96 7.93
C ILE A 42 -3.42 -5.53 8.27
N ALA A 43 -3.92 -4.51 7.58
CA ALA A 43 -3.59 -3.11 7.84
C ALA A 43 -4.04 -2.61 9.22
N HIS A 44 -4.86 -3.36 9.95
CA HIS A 44 -5.29 -3.04 11.32
C HIS A 44 -4.50 -3.79 12.41
N ILE A 45 -3.61 -4.71 12.03
CA ILE A 45 -2.74 -5.42 12.97
C ILE A 45 -1.60 -4.49 13.36
N ALA A 46 -1.72 -3.84 14.51
CA ALA A 46 -0.67 -2.95 15.04
C ALA A 46 0.54 -3.76 15.50
N MET A 47 1.73 -3.19 15.33
CA MET A 47 2.97 -3.77 15.81
C MET A 47 3.13 -3.53 17.32
N PRO A 48 3.68 -4.50 18.06
CA PRO A 48 4.04 -4.31 19.46
C PRO A 48 5.22 -3.32 19.59
N GLY A 49 5.33 -2.63 20.74
CA GLY A 49 6.43 -1.70 21.00
C GLY A 49 6.25 -0.30 20.39
N ILE A 50 5.04 0.08 20.04
CA ILE A 50 4.68 1.42 19.57
C ILE A 50 3.75 2.09 20.58
N ASP A 51 4.09 3.32 20.96
CA ASP A 51 3.23 4.16 21.77
C ASP A 51 2.20 4.88 20.90
N LYS A 52 0.93 4.52 21.08
CA LYS A 52 -0.18 5.09 20.29
C LYS A 52 -0.40 6.56 20.59
N SER A 53 -0.21 6.99 21.84
CA SER A 53 -0.40 8.39 22.25
C SER A 53 0.67 9.29 21.64
N ALA A 54 1.92 8.85 21.61
CA ALA A 54 3.01 9.55 20.94
C ALA A 54 2.79 9.61 19.42
N MET A 55 2.28 8.53 18.82
CA MET A 55 1.92 8.52 17.37
C MET A 55 0.80 9.53 17.07
N GLU A 56 -0.26 9.59 17.86
CA GLU A 56 -1.35 10.56 17.67
C GLU A 56 -0.83 11.99 17.76
N GLY A 57 -0.02 12.31 18.77
CA GLY A 57 0.62 13.62 18.90
C GLY A 57 1.52 13.99 17.74
N LEU A 58 2.27 13.01 17.19
CA LEU A 58 3.13 13.20 16.03
C LEU A 58 2.32 13.56 14.76
N PHE A 59 1.18 12.93 14.56
CA PHE A 59 0.30 13.23 13.42
C PHE A 59 -0.44 14.56 13.58
N GLU A 60 -0.79 14.96 14.81
CA GLU A 60 -1.37 16.26 15.09
C GLU A 60 -0.38 17.41 14.89
N ALA A 61 0.87 17.23 15.34
CA ALA A 61 1.94 18.21 15.19
C ALA A 61 2.40 18.38 13.73
N ASN A 62 2.25 17.35 12.89
CA ASN A 62 2.76 17.32 11.51
C ASN A 62 1.66 16.99 10.49
N PRO A 63 0.92 17.98 9.97
CA PRO A 63 -0.14 17.77 8.98
C PRO A 63 0.31 17.02 7.72
N ASN A 64 1.59 17.16 7.33
CA ASN A 64 2.17 16.45 6.18
C ASN A 64 2.23 14.93 6.37
N MET A 65 2.36 14.45 7.62
CA MET A 65 2.28 13.02 7.94
C MET A 65 0.91 12.43 7.59
N GLY A 66 -0.16 13.22 7.70
CA GLY A 66 -1.49 12.81 7.29
C GLY A 66 -1.62 12.50 5.79
N LEU A 67 -0.87 13.19 4.92
CA LEU A 67 -0.83 12.92 3.49
C LEU A 67 -0.10 11.60 3.20
N ILE A 68 1.01 11.34 3.90
CA ILE A 68 1.75 10.09 3.76
C ILE A 68 0.91 8.92 4.27
N ASP A 69 0.20 9.09 5.38
CA ASP A 69 -0.71 8.09 5.93
C ASP A 69 -1.90 7.81 5.01
N LEU A 70 -2.40 8.81 4.31
CA LEU A 70 -3.44 8.64 3.31
C LEU A 70 -2.99 7.71 2.17
N ILE A 71 -1.75 7.87 1.68
CA ILE A 71 -1.17 7.03 0.63
C ILE A 71 -0.90 5.61 1.15
N SER A 72 -0.47 5.47 2.42
CA SER A 72 -0.23 4.17 3.06
C SER A 72 -1.52 3.44 3.47
N GLY A 73 -2.68 4.06 3.25
CA GLY A 73 -3.98 3.48 3.59
C GLY A 73 -4.31 3.48 5.08
N GLY A 74 -3.75 4.42 5.89
CA GLY A 74 -3.95 4.50 7.33
C GLY A 74 -3.15 3.45 8.12
N SER A 75 -2.21 2.79 7.46
CA SER A 75 -1.36 1.78 8.09
C SER A 75 -0.17 2.40 8.82
N LEU A 76 0.25 3.61 8.43
CA LEU A 76 1.33 4.33 9.09
C LEU A 76 0.91 4.89 10.46
N SER A 77 -0.24 5.55 10.54
CA SER A 77 -0.75 6.09 11.81
C SER A 77 -1.03 5.02 12.86
N LYS A 78 -1.34 3.81 12.42
CA LYS A 78 -1.54 2.64 13.28
C LYS A 78 -0.29 1.81 13.51
N MET A 79 0.83 2.18 12.83
CA MET A 79 2.05 1.38 12.78
C MET A 79 1.77 -0.12 12.63
N SER A 80 1.04 -0.44 11.57
CA SER A 80 0.71 -1.83 11.29
C SER A 80 1.91 -2.57 10.68
N ILE A 81 1.83 -3.90 10.65
CA ILE A 81 2.83 -4.76 9.99
C ILE A 81 3.06 -4.32 8.53
N VAL A 82 2.05 -3.72 7.89
CA VAL A 82 2.12 -3.20 6.53
C VAL A 82 2.32 -1.68 6.46
N ALA A 83 2.90 -1.05 7.49
CA ALA A 83 3.11 0.40 7.56
C ALA A 83 3.94 0.95 6.39
N LEU A 84 4.91 0.19 5.87
CA LEU A 84 5.66 0.55 4.65
C LEU A 84 4.81 0.49 3.37
N GLY A 85 3.68 -0.22 3.40
CA GLY A 85 2.86 -0.44 2.22
C GLY A 85 3.62 -1.17 1.10
N VAL A 86 3.28 -0.83 -0.14
CA VAL A 86 3.94 -1.35 -1.36
C VAL A 86 5.05 -0.43 -1.88
N TYR A 87 5.40 0.63 -1.14
CA TYR A 87 6.39 1.65 -1.57
C TYR A 87 7.76 1.05 -1.91
N PRO A 88 8.36 0.14 -1.11
CA PRO A 88 9.65 -0.46 -1.44
C PRO A 88 9.61 -1.24 -2.76
N TYR A 89 8.50 -1.90 -3.06
CA TYR A 89 8.30 -2.62 -4.32
C TYR A 89 8.18 -1.67 -5.53
N ILE A 90 7.46 -0.55 -5.38
CA ILE A 90 7.37 0.47 -6.43
C ILE A 90 8.76 1.02 -6.73
N THR A 91 9.54 1.33 -5.71
CA THR A 91 10.92 1.81 -5.85
C THR A 91 11.79 0.78 -6.56
N ALA A 92 11.71 -0.50 -6.15
CA ALA A 92 12.43 -1.59 -6.81
C ALA A 92 12.04 -1.73 -8.29
N THR A 93 10.75 -1.61 -8.60
CA THR A 93 10.24 -1.67 -9.99
C THR A 93 10.79 -0.53 -10.84
N ILE A 94 10.82 0.70 -10.31
CA ILE A 94 11.39 1.86 -11.00
C ILE A 94 12.89 1.65 -11.24
N ILE A 95 13.65 1.19 -10.24
CA ILE A 95 15.07 0.89 -10.36
C ILE A 95 15.28 -0.15 -11.47
N MET A 96 14.52 -1.24 -11.48
CA MET A 96 14.62 -2.28 -12.51
C MET A 96 14.25 -1.76 -13.90
N GLN A 97 13.25 -0.88 -14.02
CA GLN A 97 12.89 -0.25 -15.29
C GLN A 97 13.99 0.64 -15.84
N VAL A 98 14.66 1.41 -14.98
CA VAL A 98 15.79 2.27 -15.37
C VAL A 98 17.04 1.45 -15.71
N LEU A 99 17.30 0.37 -14.97
CA LEU A 99 18.46 -0.51 -15.20
C LEU A 99 18.31 -1.41 -16.44
N SER A 100 17.08 -1.76 -16.80
CA SER A 100 16.82 -2.69 -17.92
C SER A 100 17.40 -2.25 -19.25
N PRO A 101 17.33 -1.00 -19.71
CA PRO A 101 17.97 -0.56 -20.94
C PRO A 101 19.49 -0.39 -20.83
N VAL A 102 20.04 -0.25 -19.62
CA VAL A 102 21.47 -0.01 -19.38
C VAL A 102 22.24 -1.32 -19.27
N ILE A 103 21.67 -2.34 -18.67
CA ILE A 103 22.34 -3.63 -18.45
C ILE A 103 22.00 -4.60 -19.61
N PRO A 104 23.00 -5.02 -20.44
CA PRO A 104 22.75 -5.86 -21.61
C PRO A 104 22.01 -7.17 -21.30
N LYS A 105 22.29 -7.79 -20.14
CA LYS A 105 21.60 -9.02 -19.70
C LYS A 105 20.11 -8.79 -19.44
N LEU A 106 19.74 -7.67 -18.81
CA LEU A 106 18.33 -7.33 -18.55
C LEU A 106 17.62 -6.95 -19.85
N GLN A 107 18.31 -6.27 -20.78
CA GLN A 107 17.78 -5.96 -22.09
C GLN A 107 17.47 -7.22 -22.90
N GLN A 108 18.33 -8.26 -22.84
CA GLN A 108 18.07 -9.54 -23.46
C GLN A 108 16.83 -10.21 -22.86
N LEU A 109 16.69 -10.23 -21.53
CA LEU A 109 15.52 -10.76 -20.85
C LEU A 109 14.22 -10.05 -21.28
N GLN A 110 14.25 -8.72 -21.49
CA GLN A 110 13.08 -8.00 -22.00
C GLN A 110 12.65 -8.47 -23.39
N LYS A 111 13.61 -8.88 -24.22
CA LYS A 111 13.35 -9.40 -25.57
C LYS A 111 12.83 -10.85 -25.58
N GLU A 112 13.04 -11.61 -24.50
CA GLU A 112 12.56 -12.99 -24.34
C GLU A 112 11.03 -13.10 -24.11
N GLY A 113 10.31 -11.98 -24.08
CA GLY A 113 8.85 -11.98 -23.89
C GLY A 113 8.41 -12.30 -22.46
N GLU A 114 7.42 -13.17 -22.29
CA GLU A 114 6.83 -13.46 -20.97
C GLU A 114 7.81 -14.15 -20.01
N ALA A 115 8.62 -15.08 -20.49
CA ALA A 115 9.62 -15.78 -19.69
C ALA A 115 10.68 -14.81 -19.12
N GLY A 116 11.15 -13.86 -19.93
CA GLY A 116 12.09 -12.84 -19.50
C GLY A 116 11.47 -11.85 -18.51
N ARG A 117 10.21 -11.45 -18.73
CA ARG A 117 9.45 -10.60 -17.78
C ARG A 117 9.28 -11.27 -16.43
N ALA A 118 9.01 -12.58 -16.38
CA ALA A 118 8.91 -13.32 -15.12
C ALA A 118 10.22 -13.28 -14.34
N LYS A 119 11.38 -13.43 -15.01
CA LYS A 119 12.70 -13.30 -14.37
C LYS A 119 12.97 -11.87 -13.86
N ILE A 120 12.62 -10.85 -14.64
CA ILE A 120 12.76 -9.45 -14.22
C ILE A 120 11.91 -9.19 -12.98
N ASN A 121 10.67 -9.70 -12.95
CA ASN A 121 9.79 -9.59 -11.77
C ASN A 121 10.41 -10.28 -10.54
N GLN A 122 11.01 -11.45 -10.72
CA GLN A 122 11.74 -12.15 -9.65
C GLN A 122 12.90 -11.32 -9.12
N TYR A 123 13.70 -10.68 -9.98
CA TYR A 123 14.77 -9.77 -9.56
C TYR A 123 14.23 -8.55 -8.82
N THR A 124 13.08 -8.02 -9.25
CA THR A 124 12.39 -6.94 -8.55
C THR A 124 12.01 -7.35 -7.13
N HIS A 125 11.48 -8.56 -6.92
CA HIS A 125 11.19 -9.08 -5.58
C HIS A 125 12.43 -9.18 -4.70
N TRP A 126 13.52 -9.74 -5.25
CA TRP A 126 14.79 -9.82 -4.52
C TRP A 126 15.33 -8.44 -4.12
N LEU A 127 15.19 -7.45 -5.01
CA LEU A 127 15.60 -6.07 -4.73
C LEU A 127 14.67 -5.38 -3.72
N THR A 128 13.40 -5.76 -3.69
CA THR A 128 12.41 -5.21 -2.75
C THR A 128 12.76 -5.52 -1.29
N ILE A 129 13.30 -6.71 -1.00
CA ILE A 129 13.62 -7.12 0.37
C ILE A 129 14.62 -6.18 1.05
N PRO A 130 15.85 -5.95 0.52
CA PRO A 130 16.80 -5.04 1.15
C PRO A 130 16.30 -3.59 1.18
N LEU A 131 15.55 -3.15 0.16
CA LEU A 131 14.94 -1.82 0.16
C LEU A 131 13.87 -1.68 1.26
N ALA A 132 13.06 -2.71 1.48
CA ALA A 132 12.09 -2.72 2.56
C ALA A 132 12.76 -2.69 3.93
N MET A 133 13.84 -3.45 4.13
CA MET A 133 14.63 -3.43 5.38
C MET A 133 15.23 -2.05 5.65
N LEU A 134 15.81 -1.39 4.64
CA LEU A 134 16.37 -0.04 4.77
C LEU A 134 15.27 0.98 5.10
N ASN A 135 14.13 0.92 4.42
CA ASN A 135 13.00 1.80 4.69
C ASN A 135 12.41 1.57 6.08
N ALA A 136 12.29 0.30 6.52
CA ALA A 136 11.84 -0.06 7.87
C ALA A 136 12.75 0.54 8.94
N PHE A 137 14.05 0.34 8.79
CA PHE A 137 15.04 0.90 9.73
C PHE A 137 14.99 2.43 9.77
N GLY A 138 14.95 3.08 8.59
CA GLY A 138 14.85 4.53 8.50
C GLY A 138 13.58 5.06 9.16
N GLN A 139 12.43 4.39 8.97
CA GLN A 139 11.17 4.77 9.59
C GLN A 139 11.20 4.62 11.11
N LEU A 140 11.77 3.53 11.65
CA LEU A 140 11.93 3.34 13.09
C LEU A 140 12.84 4.41 13.70
N LYS A 141 13.94 4.78 13.03
CA LYS A 141 14.82 5.87 13.48
C LYS A 141 14.14 7.23 13.50
N ILE A 142 13.28 7.52 12.54
CA ILE A 142 12.48 8.74 12.55
C ILE A 142 11.54 8.76 13.74
N LEU A 143 10.87 7.64 14.04
CA LEU A 143 9.92 7.54 15.15
C LEU A 143 10.60 7.59 16.52
N GLU A 144 11.84 7.11 16.64
CA GLU A 144 12.67 7.22 17.84
C GLU A 144 13.12 8.67 18.10
N ALA A 145 13.40 9.43 17.03
CA ALA A 145 13.90 10.80 17.12
C ALA A 145 12.84 11.83 17.52
N TYR A 146 11.57 11.46 17.58
CA TYR A 146 10.51 12.35 18.05
C TYR A 146 10.51 12.47 19.57
N ASP A 147 9.98 13.60 20.08
CA ASP A 147 9.82 13.87 21.51
C ASP A 147 8.32 14.13 21.81
N PRO A 148 7.62 13.24 22.56
CA PRO A 148 8.11 11.95 23.08
C PRO A 148 8.31 10.89 21.97
N PRO A 149 9.28 9.96 22.13
CA PRO A 149 9.55 8.94 21.14
C PRO A 149 8.33 8.01 20.95
N ALA A 150 8.01 7.73 19.70
CA ALA A 150 6.87 6.86 19.37
C ALA A 150 7.22 5.37 19.45
N VAL A 151 8.49 5.03 19.65
CA VAL A 151 9.00 3.67 19.85
C VAL A 151 9.41 3.50 21.31
N THR A 152 9.02 2.39 21.94
CA THR A 152 9.25 2.13 23.37
C THR A 152 10.62 1.52 23.70
N PHE A 153 11.49 1.41 22.71
CA PHE A 153 12.84 0.83 22.83
C PHE A 153 13.83 1.58 21.93
N ASP A 154 15.11 1.49 22.27
CA ASP A 154 16.17 2.08 21.45
C ASP A 154 16.34 1.32 20.13
N VAL A 155 16.34 2.05 19.02
CA VAL A 155 16.48 1.47 17.67
C VAL A 155 17.96 1.21 17.37
N VAL A 156 18.43 0.02 17.71
CA VAL A 156 19.81 -0.43 17.48
C VAL A 156 19.85 -1.72 16.67
N LEU A 157 20.85 -1.86 15.79
CA LEU A 157 21.03 -3.06 14.94
C LEU A 157 21.94 -4.10 15.57
N ALA A 158 22.75 -3.72 16.57
CA ALA A 158 23.70 -4.63 17.20
C ALA A 158 23.85 -4.29 18.69
N GLY A 159 24.09 -5.31 19.50
CA GLY A 159 24.25 -5.20 20.95
C GLY A 159 22.98 -5.57 21.73
N GLU A 160 23.01 -5.24 23.04
CA GLU A 160 21.84 -5.46 23.89
C GLU A 160 20.69 -4.54 23.45
N GLY A 161 19.50 -5.11 23.25
CA GLY A 161 18.32 -4.36 22.76
C GLY A 161 18.10 -4.38 21.23
N SER A 162 18.95 -5.07 20.45
CA SER A 162 18.77 -5.16 18.98
C SER A 162 17.62 -6.07 18.56
N LEU A 163 17.18 -7.01 19.38
CA LEU A 163 16.11 -7.97 19.05
C LEU A 163 14.77 -7.31 18.70
N PRO A 164 14.24 -6.33 19.46
CA PRO A 164 13.03 -5.63 19.08
C PRO A 164 13.14 -4.93 17.73
N THR A 165 14.25 -4.22 17.49
CA THR A 165 14.50 -3.52 16.21
C THR A 165 14.51 -4.50 15.04
N ILE A 166 15.27 -5.58 15.14
CA ILE A 166 15.39 -6.59 14.09
C ILE A 166 14.04 -7.26 13.82
N SER A 167 13.30 -7.63 14.89
CA SER A 167 11.99 -8.25 14.74
C SER A 167 11.00 -7.33 14.05
N MET A 168 11.00 -6.02 14.36
CA MET A 168 10.14 -5.05 13.70
C MET A 168 10.52 -4.85 12.23
N ILE A 169 11.80 -4.73 11.91
CA ILE A 169 12.27 -4.61 10.51
C ILE A 169 11.84 -5.84 9.70
N LEU A 170 12.01 -7.04 10.26
CA LEU A 170 11.60 -8.27 9.59
C LEU A 170 10.08 -8.35 9.43
N ALA A 171 9.31 -7.97 10.45
CA ALA A 171 7.85 -7.94 10.38
C ALA A 171 7.34 -6.96 9.33
N MET A 172 7.88 -5.73 9.27
CA MET A 172 7.52 -4.74 8.25
C MET A 172 7.90 -5.19 6.84
N THR A 173 9.08 -5.81 6.69
CA THR A 173 9.54 -6.37 5.41
C THR A 173 8.63 -7.51 4.97
N ALA A 174 8.29 -8.42 5.87
CA ALA A 174 7.36 -9.51 5.60
C ALA A 174 5.95 -8.99 5.23
N GLY A 175 5.48 -7.94 5.91
CA GLY A 175 4.24 -7.25 5.58
C GLY A 175 4.23 -6.68 4.17
N THR A 176 5.32 -6.01 3.77
CA THR A 176 5.48 -5.51 2.39
C THR A 176 5.44 -6.65 1.37
N MET A 177 6.19 -7.74 1.61
CA MET A 177 6.20 -8.88 0.70
C MET A 177 4.85 -9.57 0.60
N LEU A 178 4.11 -9.63 1.72
CA LEU A 178 2.73 -10.13 1.74
C LEU A 178 1.81 -9.25 0.90
N LEU A 179 1.92 -7.92 0.98
CA LEU A 179 1.13 -7.00 0.14
C LEU A 179 1.46 -7.17 -1.34
N VAL A 180 2.73 -7.30 -1.68
CA VAL A 180 3.16 -7.55 -3.07
C VAL A 180 2.56 -8.85 -3.57
N TRP A 181 2.64 -9.92 -2.79
CA TRP A 181 2.04 -11.22 -3.13
C TRP A 181 0.52 -11.12 -3.33
N LEU A 182 -0.21 -10.43 -2.44
CA LEU A 182 -1.65 -10.20 -2.59
C LEU A 182 -1.96 -9.42 -3.87
N GLY A 183 -1.17 -8.39 -4.19
CA GLY A 183 -1.30 -7.62 -5.43
C GLY A 183 -1.10 -8.47 -6.67
N GLU A 184 -0.10 -9.36 -6.67
CA GLU A 184 0.12 -10.30 -7.78
C GLU A 184 -1.05 -11.27 -7.95
N ARG A 185 -1.60 -11.79 -6.85
CA ARG A 185 -2.80 -12.64 -6.90
C ARG A 185 -4.00 -11.93 -7.51
N ILE A 186 -4.20 -10.63 -7.21
CA ILE A 186 -5.24 -9.83 -7.89
C ILE A 186 -4.92 -9.71 -9.38
N THR A 187 -3.68 -9.43 -9.76
CA THR A 187 -3.28 -9.29 -11.17
C THR A 187 -3.49 -10.58 -11.95
N GLU A 188 -3.18 -11.74 -11.36
CA GLU A 188 -3.31 -13.05 -12.02
C GLU A 188 -4.76 -13.54 -12.15
N ARG A 189 -5.56 -13.38 -11.09
CA ARG A 189 -6.89 -13.99 -10.99
C ARG A 189 -8.04 -13.02 -10.83
N GLY A 190 -7.73 -11.74 -10.55
CA GLY A 190 -8.70 -10.68 -10.33
C GLY A 190 -8.90 -9.80 -11.56
N ILE A 191 -9.08 -8.50 -11.29
CA ILE A 191 -9.30 -7.48 -12.31
C ILE A 191 -8.22 -6.41 -12.22
N GLY A 192 -7.58 -6.11 -13.35
CA GLY A 192 -6.61 -5.01 -13.47
C GLY A 192 -5.27 -5.27 -12.79
N ASN A 193 -4.54 -4.20 -12.48
CA ASN A 193 -3.26 -4.27 -11.78
C ASN A 193 -3.50 -4.32 -10.26
N GLY A 194 -3.14 -5.42 -9.62
CA GLY A 194 -3.44 -5.65 -8.21
C GLY A 194 -2.70 -4.71 -7.26
N ILE A 195 -1.46 -4.32 -7.56
CA ILE A 195 -0.72 -3.33 -6.75
C ILE A 195 -1.46 -1.99 -6.75
N SER A 196 -1.89 -1.53 -7.93
CA SER A 196 -2.69 -0.30 -8.05
C SER A 196 -4.02 -0.40 -7.32
N MET A 197 -4.66 -1.57 -7.33
CA MET A 197 -5.91 -1.82 -6.61
C MET A 197 -5.72 -1.75 -5.09
N ILE A 198 -4.61 -2.28 -4.56
CA ILE A 198 -4.28 -2.19 -3.13
C ILE A 198 -4.06 -0.73 -2.71
N ILE A 199 -3.28 0.04 -3.52
CA ILE A 199 -3.06 1.48 -3.26
C ILE A 199 -4.38 2.24 -3.30
N PHE A 200 -5.19 2.02 -4.32
CA PHE A 200 -6.50 2.65 -4.48
C PHE A 200 -7.42 2.35 -3.29
N ALA A 201 -7.50 1.09 -2.87
CA ALA A 201 -8.31 0.69 -1.72
C ALA A 201 -7.84 1.36 -0.42
N GLY A 202 -6.52 1.51 -0.24
CA GLY A 202 -5.92 2.25 0.86
C GLY A 202 -6.36 3.71 0.89
N ILE A 203 -6.24 4.40 -0.25
CA ILE A 203 -6.62 5.82 -0.39
C ILE A 203 -8.11 6.00 -0.13
N VAL A 204 -8.97 5.23 -0.80
CA VAL A 204 -10.44 5.36 -0.69
C VAL A 204 -10.92 5.19 0.75
N THR A 205 -10.33 4.26 1.49
CA THR A 205 -10.73 4.02 2.88
C THR A 205 -10.37 5.19 3.81
N ASN A 206 -9.32 5.93 3.50
CA ASN A 206 -8.87 7.07 4.30
C ASN A 206 -9.47 8.41 3.87
N VAL A 207 -10.13 8.48 2.72
CA VAL A 207 -10.81 9.71 2.27
C VAL A 207 -11.87 10.14 3.25
N TYR A 208 -12.69 9.22 3.75
CA TYR A 208 -13.79 9.55 4.66
C TYR A 208 -13.31 10.15 6.00
N PRO A 209 -12.41 9.52 6.78
CA PRO A 209 -11.90 10.11 8.02
C PRO A 209 -11.11 11.41 7.78
N THR A 210 -10.38 11.53 6.66
CA THR A 210 -9.68 12.76 6.30
C THR A 210 -10.66 13.89 6.01
N PHE A 211 -11.74 13.61 5.30
CA PHE A 211 -12.80 14.60 5.04
C PHE A 211 -13.48 15.06 6.33
N GLN A 212 -13.76 14.14 7.26
CA GLN A 212 -14.31 14.50 8.57
C GLN A 212 -13.37 15.41 9.37
N ARG A 213 -12.07 15.13 9.39
CA ARG A 213 -11.07 15.99 10.07
C ARG A 213 -11.02 17.39 9.45
N ILE A 214 -11.04 17.51 8.12
CA ILE A 214 -11.04 18.80 7.41
C ILE A 214 -12.32 19.60 7.70
N THR A 215 -13.47 18.95 7.72
CA THR A 215 -14.75 19.62 8.01
C THR A 215 -14.85 20.03 9.47
N ALA A 216 -14.38 19.22 10.40
CA ALA A 216 -14.30 19.57 11.82
C ALA A 216 -13.35 20.76 12.06
N ALA A 217 -12.19 20.80 11.41
CA ALA A 217 -11.24 21.91 11.49
C ALA A 217 -11.81 23.21 10.88
N ARG A 218 -12.67 23.14 9.87
CA ARG A 218 -13.36 24.30 9.29
C ARG A 218 -14.57 24.77 10.08
N ALA A 219 -15.15 23.92 10.90
CA ALA A 219 -16.28 24.28 11.78
C ALA A 219 -15.85 25.13 12.98
N TRP A 220 -14.56 25.39 13.17
CA TRP A 220 -13.99 26.15 14.29
C TRP A 220 -13.37 27.54 13.96
N PRO A 221 -13.77 28.30 12.95
CA PRO A 221 -13.40 29.72 12.86
C PRO A 221 -14.56 30.59 13.31
N GLY A 222 -14.83 30.66 14.60
CA GLY A 222 -15.94 31.48 15.02
C GLY A 222 -16.23 31.49 16.50
N MET A 223 -15.22 31.59 17.34
CA MET A 223 -15.45 32.02 18.69
C MET A 223 -14.21 32.81 19.18
N TYR A 224 -14.08 34.00 18.67
CA TYR A 224 -13.63 35.26 19.33
C TYR A 224 -13.82 36.42 18.37
#